data_853741ed195eff16bcbbfea16f5f7e7c
#
_entry.id   853741ed195eff16bcbbfea16f5f7e7c
#
_cell.length_a   1.000
_cell.length_b   1.000
_cell.length_c   1.000
_cell.angle_alpha   90.00
_cell.angle_beta   90.00
_cell.angle_gamma   90.00
#
_symmetry.space_group_name_H-M   'P 1'
#
loop_
_entity.id
_entity.type
_entity.pdbx_description
1 polymer ?
#
loop_
_entity_poly.entity_id
_entity_poly.type
_entity_poly.pdbx_seq_one_letter_code
_entity_poly.pdbx_strand_id
1 'polypeptide(L)'
;MIHVNRGTTSLGIFSEQEIREGLSAGRFAPTDIGWREGMATWQPLSQFPEFGGTAVPAVPPVQPGAASASTTVAGRTGLPWEHRQERGFFNAFIETLSMVLIRPAEAFSVMKREGGLGEPLIYALIGGSVGGIVSALFSLGLQSIGLFADKNNSLAAMTGVGIGSVAMIILLPLFLAIFLFIWSALAHLCLMIVGGANQPFETTFRVLAFTQGSTGPLQMIPVCGGVIAGVWAIVCYCIGLARAHETDTGRAVLAVFLPLIVCCGGGVLIAFMFMGAWTASHH
;
A
#
# COMPACT_ATOMS: atom_id res chain seq x y z
N MET A 1 42.59 -3.18 -30.93
CA MET A 1 42.83 -2.57 -29.61
C MET A 1 41.50 -2.44 -28.86
N ILE A 2 41.48 -2.90 -27.60
CA ILE A 2 40.30 -2.89 -26.77
C ILE A 2 40.60 -2.05 -25.53
N HIS A 3 39.73 -1.09 -25.25
CA HIS A 3 39.75 -0.32 -24.00
C HIS A 3 39.14 -1.16 -22.89
N VAL A 4 39.82 -1.30 -21.74
CA VAL A 4 39.33 -2.11 -20.62
C VAL A 4 39.16 -1.24 -19.40
N ASN A 5 37.98 -1.33 -18.75
CA ASN A 5 37.67 -0.63 -17.52
C ASN A 5 37.16 -1.61 -16.44
N ARG A 6 37.55 -1.31 -15.19
CA ARG A 6 37.01 -1.99 -13.99
C ARG A 6 36.22 -1.01 -13.18
N GLY A 7 34.85 -1.14 -13.25
CA GLY A 7 33.95 -0.12 -12.69
C GLY A 7 34.18 1.25 -13.35
N THR A 8 34.58 2.26 -12.58
CA THR A 8 34.86 3.62 -13.06
C THR A 8 36.32 3.85 -13.40
N THR A 9 37.21 2.87 -13.19
CA THR A 9 38.67 3.01 -13.38
C THR A 9 39.08 2.42 -14.73
N SER A 10 39.74 3.21 -15.55
CA SER A 10 40.34 2.74 -16.81
C SER A 10 41.59 1.95 -16.51
N LEU A 11 41.68 0.72 -17.03
CA LEU A 11 42.85 -0.13 -16.93
C LEU A 11 43.82 0.08 -18.09
N GLY A 12 43.34 0.68 -19.18
CA GLY A 12 44.16 0.98 -20.38
C GLY A 12 43.60 0.37 -21.65
N ILE A 13 44.46 0.36 -22.68
CA ILE A 13 44.16 -0.17 -24.02
C ILE A 13 45.07 -1.37 -24.25
N PHE A 14 44.45 -2.51 -24.62
CA PHE A 14 45.16 -3.77 -24.77
C PHE A 14 44.82 -4.43 -26.09
N SER A 15 45.71 -5.29 -26.58
CA SER A 15 45.40 -6.18 -27.71
C SER A 15 44.55 -7.37 -27.26
N GLU A 16 43.90 -8.04 -28.19
CA GLU A 16 43.09 -9.25 -27.88
C GLU A 16 43.93 -10.35 -27.22
N GLN A 17 45.22 -10.46 -27.61
CA GLN A 17 46.12 -11.45 -27.04
C GLN A 17 46.47 -11.12 -25.59
N GLU A 18 46.77 -9.88 -25.30
CA GLU A 18 47.08 -9.40 -23.92
C GLU A 18 45.88 -9.57 -22.99
N ILE A 19 44.64 -9.38 -23.49
CA ILE A 19 43.44 -9.61 -22.70
C ILE A 19 43.24 -11.10 -22.43
N ARG A 20 43.47 -11.97 -23.41
CA ARG A 20 43.35 -13.43 -23.23
C ARG A 20 44.38 -13.94 -22.23
N GLU A 21 45.61 -13.50 -22.33
CA GLU A 21 46.67 -13.82 -21.36
C GLU A 21 46.36 -13.25 -19.98
N GLY A 22 45.84 -12.01 -19.92
CA GLY A 22 45.47 -11.36 -18.69
C GLY A 22 44.25 -11.99 -17.98
N LEU A 23 43.26 -12.53 -18.74
CA LEU A 23 42.18 -13.31 -18.20
C LEU A 23 42.64 -14.64 -17.62
N SER A 24 43.57 -15.33 -18.30
CA SER A 24 44.13 -16.61 -17.81
C SER A 24 45.02 -16.41 -16.59
N ALA A 25 45.73 -15.30 -16.51
CA ALA A 25 46.63 -14.92 -15.40
C ALA A 25 45.86 -14.22 -14.23
N GLY A 26 44.53 -14.01 -14.31
CA GLY A 26 43.75 -13.33 -13.29
C GLY A 26 43.98 -11.81 -13.20
N ARG A 27 44.68 -11.21 -14.19
CA ARG A 27 44.87 -9.75 -14.26
C ARG A 27 43.59 -9.02 -14.64
N PHE A 28 42.78 -9.58 -15.52
CA PHE A 28 41.44 -9.11 -15.89
C PHE A 28 40.39 -10.06 -15.36
N ALA A 29 39.26 -9.51 -14.92
CA ALA A 29 38.10 -10.30 -14.55
C ALA A 29 37.18 -10.46 -15.76
N PRO A 30 36.46 -11.59 -15.93
CA PRO A 30 35.46 -11.75 -16.96
C PRO A 30 34.36 -10.68 -16.94
N THR A 31 34.17 -10.04 -15.79
CA THR A 31 33.22 -8.95 -15.55
C THR A 31 33.74 -7.56 -15.86
N ASP A 32 35.05 -7.41 -16.14
CA ASP A 32 35.62 -6.12 -16.57
C ASP A 32 35.00 -5.75 -17.93
N ILE A 33 34.69 -4.45 -18.13
CA ILE A 33 34.02 -3.97 -19.34
C ILE A 33 35.06 -3.55 -20.39
N GLY A 34 34.86 -4.03 -21.62
CA GLY A 34 35.69 -3.72 -22.78
C GLY A 34 34.89 -2.96 -23.86
N TRP A 35 35.61 -2.10 -24.59
CA TRP A 35 35.09 -1.42 -25.78
C TRP A 35 36.17 -1.36 -26.87
N ARG A 36 35.73 -1.59 -28.12
CA ARG A 36 36.57 -1.39 -29.32
C ARG A 36 35.86 -0.54 -30.35
N GLU A 37 36.60 0.03 -31.25
CA GLU A 37 36.09 0.82 -32.36
C GLU A 37 35.06 0.00 -33.20
N GLY A 38 33.89 0.57 -33.42
CA GLY A 38 32.75 -0.10 -34.08
C GLY A 38 31.72 -0.72 -33.13
N MET A 39 31.95 -0.74 -31.81
CA MET A 39 30.96 -1.19 -30.83
C MET A 39 30.09 -0.04 -30.34
N ALA A 40 28.76 -0.28 -30.31
CA ALA A 40 27.79 0.71 -29.87
C ALA A 40 27.87 0.99 -28.34
N THR A 41 28.28 -0.01 -27.54
CA THR A 41 28.31 0.07 -26.09
C THR A 41 29.46 -0.74 -25.49
N TRP A 42 29.84 -0.42 -24.26
CA TRP A 42 30.80 -1.20 -23.47
C TRP A 42 30.16 -2.55 -23.09
N GLN A 43 30.91 -3.63 -23.17
CA GLN A 43 30.42 -4.99 -22.83
C GLN A 43 31.42 -5.70 -21.91
N PRO A 44 30.96 -6.59 -21.02
CA PRO A 44 31.85 -7.44 -20.22
C PRO A 44 32.77 -8.26 -21.11
N LEU A 45 34.04 -8.47 -20.71
CA LEU A 45 35.00 -9.26 -21.47
C LEU A 45 34.55 -10.68 -21.73
N SER A 46 33.69 -11.23 -20.84
CA SER A 46 33.03 -12.55 -21.03
C SER A 46 32.09 -12.63 -22.22
N GLN A 47 31.61 -11.50 -22.73
CA GLN A 47 30.67 -11.45 -23.89
C GLN A 47 31.41 -11.27 -25.24
N PHE A 48 32.72 -11.09 -25.22
CA PHE A 48 33.49 -11.05 -26.45
C PHE A 48 33.66 -12.47 -27.01
N PRO A 49 33.27 -12.74 -28.27
CA PRO A 49 33.38 -14.08 -28.86
C PRO A 49 34.82 -14.61 -28.88
N GLU A 50 35.80 -13.69 -28.90
CA GLU A 50 37.22 -14.00 -28.94
C GLU A 50 37.77 -14.54 -27.60
N PHE A 51 37.07 -14.32 -26.47
CA PHE A 51 37.49 -14.72 -25.13
C PHE A 51 36.71 -15.88 -24.50
N GLY A 52 35.98 -16.65 -25.32
CA GLY A 52 35.28 -17.87 -24.88
C GLY A 52 33.79 -17.70 -24.53
N GLY A 53 33.20 -16.62 -25.02
CA GLY A 53 31.75 -16.46 -24.96
C GLY A 53 31.04 -17.51 -25.83
N THR A 54 30.37 -18.50 -25.22
CA THR A 54 29.40 -19.31 -25.92
C THR A 54 28.30 -18.39 -26.45
N ALA A 55 28.08 -18.42 -27.76
CA ALA A 55 27.03 -17.66 -28.42
C ALA A 55 25.68 -17.98 -27.75
N VAL A 56 25.14 -17.03 -27.00
CA VAL A 56 23.74 -17.07 -26.61
C VAL A 56 22.92 -16.83 -27.87
N PRO A 57 21.88 -17.64 -28.20
CA PRO A 57 21.06 -17.47 -29.38
C PRO A 57 20.54 -16.04 -29.50
N ALA A 58 20.64 -15.47 -30.69
CA ALA A 58 20.21 -14.10 -30.98
C ALA A 58 18.74 -13.91 -30.62
N VAL A 59 18.51 -13.02 -29.66
CA VAL A 59 17.17 -12.46 -29.39
C VAL A 59 16.79 -11.60 -30.60
N PRO A 60 15.56 -11.69 -31.15
CA PRO A 60 15.13 -10.87 -32.28
C PRO A 60 15.28 -9.38 -32.00
N PRO A 61 15.49 -8.52 -33.03
CA PRO A 61 15.73 -7.10 -32.83
C PRO A 61 14.49 -6.43 -32.20
N VAL A 62 14.65 -5.90 -31.00
CA VAL A 62 13.67 -5.05 -30.35
C VAL A 62 13.64 -3.71 -31.06
N GLN A 63 12.47 -3.30 -31.55
CA GLN A 63 12.22 -2.02 -32.19
C GLN A 63 12.60 -0.84 -31.27
N PRO A 64 13.15 0.28 -31.82
CA PRO A 64 13.47 1.46 -31.03
C PRO A 64 12.18 2.24 -30.74
N GLY A 65 11.74 2.18 -29.51
CA GLY A 65 10.56 2.90 -29.06
C GLY A 65 10.05 2.49 -27.68
N ALA A 66 10.94 2.32 -26.71
CA ALA A 66 10.50 2.26 -25.31
C ALA A 66 11.63 2.72 -24.39
N ALA A 67 11.38 3.81 -23.77
CA ALA A 67 11.86 4.34 -22.50
C ALA A 67 12.90 3.53 -21.72
N SER A 68 13.91 4.26 -21.28
CA SER A 68 14.85 4.02 -20.18
C SER A 68 14.51 2.82 -19.30
N ALA A 69 15.27 1.73 -19.44
CA ALA A 69 15.29 0.65 -18.46
C ALA A 69 15.99 1.16 -17.21
N SER A 70 15.23 1.72 -16.31
CA SER A 70 15.58 1.82 -14.90
C SER A 70 15.89 0.40 -14.41
N THR A 71 16.96 0.26 -13.67
CA THR A 71 17.32 -0.92 -12.88
C THR A 71 16.08 -1.49 -12.21
N THR A 72 15.51 -2.57 -12.75
CA THR A 72 14.36 -3.23 -12.15
C THR A 72 14.81 -3.90 -10.85
N VAL A 73 14.68 -3.18 -9.74
CA VAL A 73 14.21 -3.79 -8.51
C VAL A 73 12.98 -4.60 -8.94
N ALA A 74 12.95 -5.90 -8.68
CA ALA A 74 11.87 -6.79 -9.10
C ALA A 74 10.53 -6.11 -8.81
N GLY A 75 9.89 -5.60 -9.87
CA GLY A 75 8.77 -4.69 -9.76
C GLY A 75 7.64 -5.41 -9.04
N ARG A 76 7.04 -4.79 -8.04
CA ARG A 76 5.85 -5.32 -7.37
C ARG A 76 4.79 -5.63 -8.41
N THR A 77 4.35 -6.87 -8.45
CA THR A 77 3.44 -7.36 -9.50
C THR A 77 2.06 -6.72 -9.45
N GLY A 78 1.69 -6.14 -8.30
CA GLY A 78 0.40 -5.53 -8.07
C GLY A 78 -0.64 -6.50 -7.52
N LEU A 79 -1.68 -5.93 -6.88
CA LEU A 79 -2.85 -6.67 -6.42
C LEU A 79 -3.75 -7.05 -7.62
N PRO A 80 -4.60 -8.09 -7.51
CA PRO A 80 -5.56 -8.44 -8.57
C PRO A 80 -6.43 -7.26 -9.03
N TRP A 81 -6.86 -6.38 -8.12
CA TRP A 81 -7.61 -5.16 -8.46
C TRP A 81 -6.85 -4.20 -9.37
N GLU A 82 -5.54 -4.10 -9.20
CA GLU A 82 -4.67 -3.26 -10.02
C GLU A 82 -4.50 -3.79 -11.46
N HIS A 83 -5.03 -4.99 -11.74
CA HIS A 83 -5.12 -5.66 -13.04
C HIS A 83 -6.56 -6.00 -13.44
N ARG A 84 -7.55 -5.27 -12.92
CA ARG A 84 -8.98 -5.55 -13.13
C ARG A 84 -9.42 -5.48 -14.58
N GLN A 85 -8.70 -4.76 -15.43
CA GLN A 85 -9.00 -4.69 -16.87
C GLN A 85 -8.76 -6.02 -17.57
N GLU A 86 -7.76 -6.80 -17.12
CA GLU A 86 -7.41 -8.10 -17.67
C GLU A 86 -8.19 -9.24 -17.00
N ARG A 87 -8.38 -9.13 -15.66
CA ARG A 87 -9.00 -10.17 -14.82
C ARG A 87 -10.52 -10.07 -14.73
N GLY A 88 -11.09 -8.94 -15.12
CA GLY A 88 -12.50 -8.60 -14.91
C GLY A 88 -12.75 -8.00 -13.52
N PHE A 89 -13.75 -7.11 -13.46
CA PHE A 89 -14.02 -6.28 -12.28
C PHE A 89 -14.33 -7.10 -11.01
N PHE A 90 -15.30 -8.02 -11.09
CA PHE A 90 -15.73 -8.79 -9.92
C PHE A 90 -14.68 -9.78 -9.44
N ASN A 91 -14.02 -10.48 -10.37
CA ASN A 91 -12.97 -11.42 -10.01
C ASN A 91 -11.81 -10.70 -9.33
N ALA A 92 -11.33 -9.58 -9.89
CA ALA A 92 -10.27 -8.79 -9.31
C ALA A 92 -10.62 -8.25 -7.92
N PHE A 93 -11.89 -7.83 -7.70
CA PHE A 93 -12.36 -7.38 -6.41
C PHE A 93 -12.32 -8.50 -5.35
N ILE A 94 -12.92 -9.65 -5.66
CA ILE A 94 -13.00 -10.80 -4.73
C ILE A 94 -11.62 -11.40 -4.45
N GLU A 95 -10.77 -11.52 -5.48
CA GLU A 95 -9.40 -12.01 -5.31
C GLU A 95 -8.58 -11.07 -4.41
N THR A 96 -8.69 -9.76 -4.62
CA THR A 96 -7.99 -8.77 -3.77
C THR A 96 -8.51 -8.82 -2.33
N LEU A 97 -9.83 -8.86 -2.16
CA LEU A 97 -10.47 -8.99 -0.85
C LEU A 97 -9.97 -10.23 -0.12
N SER A 98 -10.02 -11.39 -0.78
CA SER A 98 -9.52 -12.66 -0.24
C SER A 98 -8.05 -12.59 0.14
N MET A 99 -7.21 -12.01 -0.74
CA MET A 99 -5.78 -11.91 -0.52
C MET A 99 -5.45 -11.00 0.68
N VAL A 100 -6.10 -9.84 0.80
CA VAL A 100 -5.90 -8.91 1.93
C VAL A 100 -6.39 -9.49 3.24
N LEU A 101 -7.54 -10.19 3.24
CA LEU A 101 -8.10 -10.78 4.47
C LEU A 101 -7.35 -12.03 4.94
N ILE A 102 -6.89 -12.89 4.03
CA ILE A 102 -6.32 -14.18 4.40
C ILE A 102 -4.79 -14.13 4.45
N ARG A 103 -4.15 -13.35 3.55
CA ARG A 103 -2.70 -13.27 3.38
C ARG A 103 -2.21 -11.82 3.30
N PRO A 104 -2.46 -10.98 4.34
CA PRO A 104 -2.16 -9.54 4.27
C PRO A 104 -0.68 -9.27 4.02
N ALA A 105 0.23 -10.05 4.58
CA ALA A 105 1.66 -9.87 4.37
C ALA A 105 2.07 -10.03 2.90
N GLU A 106 1.51 -11.02 2.21
CA GLU A 106 1.73 -11.26 0.78
C GLU A 106 1.07 -10.15 -0.05
N ALA A 107 -0.19 -9.82 0.23
CA ALA A 107 -0.94 -8.77 -0.45
C ALA A 107 -0.16 -7.45 -0.49
N PHE A 108 0.31 -6.97 0.66
CA PHE A 108 1.02 -5.70 0.75
C PHE A 108 2.50 -5.77 0.33
N SER A 109 3.06 -6.97 0.16
CA SER A 109 4.39 -7.11 -0.45
C SER A 109 4.36 -7.00 -1.97
N VAL A 110 3.26 -7.41 -2.62
CA VAL A 110 3.10 -7.34 -4.08
C VAL A 110 2.37 -6.07 -4.55
N MET A 111 1.64 -5.38 -3.68
CA MET A 111 0.90 -4.14 -3.97
C MET A 111 1.82 -3.09 -4.63
N LYS A 112 1.37 -2.45 -5.71
CA LYS A 112 2.08 -1.32 -6.32
C LYS A 112 2.16 -0.15 -5.33
N ARG A 113 3.30 0.53 -5.29
CA ARG A 113 3.51 1.72 -4.43
C ARG A 113 3.08 3.01 -5.10
N GLU A 114 3.05 3.00 -6.41
CA GLU A 114 2.75 4.13 -7.29
C GLU A 114 1.66 3.75 -8.29
N GLY A 115 1.05 4.74 -8.94
CA GLY A 115 -0.02 4.55 -9.93
C GLY A 115 -1.28 5.35 -9.63
N GLY A 116 -1.18 6.31 -8.70
CA GLY A 116 -2.25 7.23 -8.33
C GLY A 116 -3.19 6.71 -7.25
N LEU A 117 -3.95 7.65 -6.69
CA LEU A 117 -4.88 7.40 -5.58
C LEU A 117 -6.25 6.90 -6.03
N GLY A 118 -6.61 7.07 -7.31
CA GLY A 118 -7.95 6.81 -7.81
C GLY A 118 -8.36 5.34 -7.73
N GLU A 119 -7.49 4.43 -8.16
CA GLU A 119 -7.80 2.99 -8.15
C GLU A 119 -8.00 2.42 -6.75
N PRO A 120 -7.10 2.67 -5.78
CA PRO A 120 -7.33 2.21 -4.42
C PRO A 120 -8.52 2.91 -3.75
N LEU A 121 -8.79 4.19 -4.06
CA LEU A 121 -9.96 4.90 -3.57
C LEU A 121 -11.25 4.24 -4.03
N ILE A 122 -11.38 3.94 -5.33
CA ILE A 122 -12.58 3.27 -5.88
C ILE A 122 -12.79 1.91 -5.18
N TYR A 123 -11.73 1.14 -4.99
CA TYR A 123 -11.80 -0.14 -4.28
C TYR A 123 -12.32 0.03 -2.84
N ALA A 124 -11.77 1.01 -2.11
CA ALA A 124 -12.18 1.32 -0.74
C ALA A 124 -13.65 1.76 -0.67
N LEU A 125 -14.08 2.60 -1.62
CA LEU A 125 -15.47 3.08 -1.67
C LEU A 125 -16.45 1.96 -1.97
N ILE A 126 -16.13 1.04 -2.86
CA ILE A 126 -16.99 -0.11 -3.17
C ILE A 126 -17.15 -0.99 -1.94
N GLY A 127 -16.06 -1.50 -1.39
CA GLY A 127 -16.10 -2.42 -0.26
C GLY A 127 -16.65 -1.77 1.02
N GLY A 128 -16.19 -0.55 1.33
CA GLY A 128 -16.66 0.21 2.48
C GLY A 128 -18.14 0.59 2.39
N SER A 129 -18.61 1.03 1.21
CA SER A 129 -20.03 1.38 1.02
C SER A 129 -20.94 0.17 1.10
N VAL A 130 -20.57 -0.95 0.49
CA VAL A 130 -21.35 -2.19 0.57
C VAL A 130 -21.53 -2.62 2.02
N GLY A 131 -20.45 -2.71 2.78
CA GLY A 131 -20.52 -3.08 4.20
C GLY A 131 -21.29 -2.06 5.04
N GLY A 132 -20.98 -0.76 4.86
CA GLY A 132 -21.61 0.32 5.61
C GLY A 132 -23.12 0.46 5.33
N ILE A 133 -23.54 0.35 4.07
CA ILE A 133 -24.98 0.43 3.71
C ILE A 133 -25.76 -0.73 4.33
N VAL A 134 -25.25 -1.97 4.21
CA VAL A 134 -25.93 -3.15 4.79
C VAL A 134 -26.01 -3.02 6.31
N SER A 135 -24.93 -2.58 6.96
CA SER A 135 -24.90 -2.35 8.40
C SER A 135 -25.89 -1.23 8.82
N ALA A 136 -25.95 -0.14 8.05
CA ALA A 136 -26.90 0.95 8.30
C ALA A 136 -28.35 0.51 8.13
N LEU A 137 -28.67 -0.28 7.09
CA LEU A 137 -30.01 -0.83 6.88
C LEU A 137 -30.42 -1.77 8.01
N PHE A 138 -29.51 -2.62 8.48
CA PHE A 138 -29.76 -3.49 9.63
C PHE A 138 -30.02 -2.67 10.91
N SER A 139 -29.20 -1.66 11.17
CA SER A 139 -29.35 -0.76 12.32
C SER A 139 -30.69 0.02 12.27
N LEU A 140 -31.08 0.46 11.07
CA LEU A 140 -32.37 1.13 10.85
C LEU A 140 -33.52 0.18 11.13
N GLY A 141 -33.42 -1.07 10.71
CA GLY A 141 -34.42 -2.12 11.03
C GLY A 141 -34.59 -2.32 12.53
N LEU A 142 -33.49 -2.42 13.29
CA LEU A 142 -33.54 -2.56 14.74
C LEU A 142 -34.12 -1.30 15.43
N GLN A 143 -33.74 -0.11 14.98
CA GLN A 143 -34.27 1.16 15.51
C GLN A 143 -35.79 1.28 15.25
N SER A 144 -36.25 0.88 14.06
CA SER A 144 -37.67 0.93 13.72
C SER A 144 -38.53 0.03 14.66
N ILE A 145 -38.03 -1.17 14.99
CA ILE A 145 -38.68 -2.05 15.97
C ILE A 145 -38.83 -1.36 17.33
N GLY A 146 -37.76 -0.70 17.82
CA GLY A 146 -37.80 0.07 19.07
C GLY A 146 -38.80 1.23 19.03
N LEU A 147 -38.87 1.96 17.91
CA LEU A 147 -39.81 3.07 17.73
C LEU A 147 -41.27 2.59 17.70
N PHE A 148 -41.57 1.45 17.09
CA PHE A 148 -42.94 0.87 17.11
C PHE A 148 -43.31 0.31 18.47
N ALA A 149 -42.34 -0.10 19.29
CA ALA A 149 -42.60 -0.62 20.64
C ALA A 149 -42.92 0.50 21.65
N ASP A 150 -42.46 1.73 21.42
CA ASP A 150 -42.71 2.88 22.30
C ASP A 150 -43.95 3.67 21.84
N LYS A 151 -45.02 3.57 22.59
CA LYS A 151 -46.32 4.24 22.30
C LYS A 151 -46.25 5.78 22.37
N ASN A 152 -45.20 6.35 22.95
CA ASN A 152 -45.04 7.80 23.11
C ASN A 152 -44.26 8.44 21.97
N ASN A 153 -43.77 7.66 21.02
CA ASN A 153 -43.01 8.20 19.88
C ASN A 153 -43.93 8.95 18.90
N SER A 154 -43.60 10.20 18.65
CA SER A 154 -44.29 11.01 17.67
C SER A 154 -43.96 10.61 16.24
N LEU A 155 -44.91 10.82 15.31
CA LEU A 155 -44.64 10.66 13.87
C LEU A 155 -43.43 11.47 13.40
N ALA A 156 -43.16 12.63 14.04
CA ALA A 156 -41.97 13.46 13.78
C ALA A 156 -40.65 12.75 14.12
N ALA A 157 -40.58 11.95 15.18
CA ALA A 157 -39.41 11.16 15.52
C ALA A 157 -39.19 10.03 14.49
N MET A 158 -40.22 9.37 14.05
CA MET A 158 -40.13 8.33 13.03
C MET A 158 -39.69 8.88 11.66
N THR A 159 -40.22 10.02 11.23
CA THR A 159 -39.81 10.66 9.97
C THR A 159 -38.40 11.21 10.05
N GLY A 160 -38.01 11.81 11.18
CA GLY A 160 -36.66 12.31 11.42
C GLY A 160 -35.59 11.21 11.34
N VAL A 161 -35.83 10.07 11.95
CA VAL A 161 -34.91 8.90 11.87
C VAL A 161 -34.87 8.38 10.44
N GLY A 162 -35.99 8.28 9.73
CA GLY A 162 -36.02 7.79 8.35
C GLY A 162 -35.27 8.70 7.38
N ILE A 163 -35.52 10.00 7.39
CA ILE A 163 -34.86 10.99 6.53
C ILE A 163 -33.34 11.08 6.84
N GLY A 164 -33.00 11.12 8.12
CA GLY A 164 -31.60 11.16 8.56
C GLY A 164 -30.80 9.94 8.11
N SER A 165 -31.41 8.76 8.20
CA SER A 165 -30.75 7.52 7.77
C SER A 165 -30.56 7.44 6.26
N VAL A 166 -31.54 7.88 5.46
CA VAL A 166 -31.44 7.94 4.00
C VAL A 166 -30.34 8.93 3.59
N ALA A 167 -30.32 10.12 4.19
CA ALA A 167 -29.27 11.12 3.93
C ALA A 167 -27.88 10.56 4.28
N MET A 168 -27.75 9.86 5.40
CA MET A 168 -26.50 9.23 5.83
C MET A 168 -26.01 8.16 4.86
N ILE A 169 -26.92 7.32 4.34
CA ILE A 169 -26.60 6.29 3.34
C ILE A 169 -26.12 6.92 2.04
N ILE A 170 -26.77 7.98 1.56
CA ILE A 170 -26.39 8.67 0.32
C ILE A 170 -25.01 9.34 0.47
N LEU A 171 -24.73 9.94 1.61
CA LEU A 171 -23.50 10.64 1.88
C LEU A 171 -22.36 9.71 2.33
N LEU A 172 -22.64 8.45 2.61
CA LEU A 172 -21.68 7.49 3.13
C LEU A 172 -20.39 7.39 2.27
N PRO A 173 -20.46 7.25 0.93
CA PRO A 173 -19.23 7.20 0.13
C PRO A 173 -18.36 8.46 0.25
N LEU A 174 -18.99 9.63 0.35
CA LEU A 174 -18.29 10.90 0.54
C LEU A 174 -17.57 10.94 1.90
N PHE A 175 -18.28 10.55 2.96
CA PHE A 175 -17.67 10.48 4.30
C PHE A 175 -16.54 9.45 4.35
N LEU A 176 -16.70 8.29 3.71
CA LEU A 176 -15.64 7.29 3.61
C LEU A 176 -14.40 7.83 2.88
N ALA A 177 -14.59 8.56 1.78
CA ALA A 177 -13.47 9.18 1.06
C ALA A 177 -12.73 10.19 1.95
N ILE A 178 -13.46 11.15 2.55
CA ILE A 178 -12.88 12.19 3.41
C ILE A 178 -12.14 11.54 4.59
N PHE A 179 -12.79 10.59 5.27
CA PHE A 179 -12.20 9.88 6.40
C PHE A 179 -10.94 9.11 6.00
N LEU A 180 -10.95 8.43 4.86
CA LEU A 180 -9.80 7.70 4.35
C LEU A 180 -8.60 8.62 4.10
N PHE A 181 -8.81 9.80 3.50
CA PHE A 181 -7.74 10.78 3.28
C PHE A 181 -7.18 11.31 4.60
N ILE A 182 -8.05 11.70 5.53
CA ILE A 182 -7.62 12.23 6.85
C ILE A 182 -6.87 11.15 7.62
N TRP A 183 -7.40 9.93 7.66
CA TRP A 183 -6.78 8.82 8.39
C TRP A 183 -5.43 8.41 7.76
N SER A 184 -5.34 8.41 6.43
CA SER A 184 -4.10 8.14 5.72
C SER A 184 -3.04 9.21 5.98
N ALA A 185 -3.43 10.49 6.02
CA ALA A 185 -2.52 11.59 6.32
C ALA A 185 -2.00 11.48 7.77
N LEU A 186 -2.89 11.18 8.72
CA LEU A 186 -2.52 10.99 10.13
C LEU A 186 -1.59 9.79 10.30
N ALA A 187 -1.92 8.64 9.67
CA ALA A 187 -1.09 7.44 9.73
C ALA A 187 0.30 7.69 9.11
N HIS A 188 0.37 8.40 7.99
CA HIS A 188 1.63 8.75 7.36
C HIS A 188 2.47 9.69 8.22
N LEU A 189 1.85 10.70 8.83
CA LEU A 189 2.51 11.60 9.78
C LEU A 189 3.08 10.83 10.99
N CYS A 190 2.28 9.94 11.58
CA CYS A 190 2.74 9.09 12.67
C CYS A 190 3.90 8.19 12.23
N LEU A 191 3.85 7.65 11.01
CA LEU A 191 4.91 6.85 10.44
C LEU A 191 6.20 7.66 10.23
N MET A 192 6.08 8.95 9.85
CA MET A 192 7.22 9.88 9.78
C MET A 192 7.83 10.13 11.16
N ILE A 193 7.00 10.34 12.19
CA ILE A 193 7.45 10.59 13.57
C ILE A 193 8.26 9.40 14.11
N VAL A 194 7.82 8.16 13.83
CA VAL A 194 8.54 6.97 14.30
C VAL A 194 9.70 6.56 13.37
N GLY A 195 9.96 7.32 12.30
CA GLY A 195 11.05 7.05 11.35
C GLY A 195 10.82 5.82 10.49
N GLY A 196 9.55 5.49 10.18
CA GLY A 196 9.16 4.35 9.36
C GLY A 196 8.62 4.72 7.97
N ALA A 197 8.51 6.00 7.63
CA ALA A 197 7.98 6.48 6.36
C ALA A 197 9.04 6.43 5.23
N ASN A 198 9.40 5.23 4.79
CA ASN A 198 10.40 5.04 3.73
C ASN A 198 9.83 5.20 2.32
N GLN A 199 8.52 5.36 2.18
CA GLN A 199 7.80 5.50 0.91
C GLN A 199 6.89 6.72 0.95
N PRO A 200 6.46 7.27 -0.21
CA PRO A 200 5.59 8.44 -0.28
C PRO A 200 4.22 8.19 0.35
N PHE A 201 3.48 9.28 0.60
CA PHE A 201 2.11 9.27 1.13
C PHE A 201 1.18 8.34 0.34
N GLU A 202 1.34 8.27 -0.97
CA GLU A 202 0.55 7.41 -1.84
C GLU A 202 0.59 5.95 -1.38
N THR A 203 1.76 5.43 -1.01
CA THR A 203 1.93 4.07 -0.50
C THR A 203 1.13 3.84 0.78
N THR A 204 1.15 4.79 1.72
CA THR A 204 0.33 4.73 2.94
C THR A 204 -1.16 4.71 2.60
N PHE A 205 -1.59 5.63 1.73
CA PHE A 205 -2.99 5.71 1.29
C PHE A 205 -3.46 4.40 0.65
N ARG A 206 -2.65 3.78 -0.21
CA ARG A 206 -2.98 2.51 -0.88
C ARG A 206 -3.15 1.38 0.13
N VAL A 207 -2.28 1.27 1.13
CA VAL A 207 -2.42 0.28 2.22
C VAL A 207 -3.76 0.45 2.94
N LEU A 208 -4.09 1.70 3.34
CA LEU A 208 -5.30 1.97 4.08
C LEU A 208 -6.56 1.75 3.22
N ALA A 209 -6.51 2.17 1.97
CA ALA A 209 -7.61 2.01 1.03
C ALA A 209 -7.93 0.54 0.73
N PHE A 210 -6.92 -0.27 0.42
CA PHE A 210 -7.13 -1.70 0.18
C PHE A 210 -7.57 -2.44 1.45
N THR A 211 -7.07 -2.05 2.61
CA THR A 211 -7.55 -2.58 3.89
C THR A 211 -9.02 -2.23 4.11
N GLN A 212 -9.39 -0.94 3.98
CA GLN A 212 -10.76 -0.47 4.18
C GLN A 212 -11.75 -1.15 3.23
N GLY A 213 -11.40 -1.27 1.95
CA GLY A 213 -12.22 -1.94 0.95
C GLY A 213 -12.40 -3.43 1.21
N SER A 214 -11.38 -4.08 1.77
CA SER A 214 -11.43 -5.52 2.08
C SER A 214 -12.12 -5.82 3.41
N THR A 215 -11.96 -4.99 4.42
CA THR A 215 -12.60 -5.19 5.73
C THR A 215 -14.04 -4.65 5.77
N GLY A 216 -14.39 -3.71 4.88
CA GLY A 216 -15.73 -3.14 4.78
C GLY A 216 -16.85 -4.19 4.74
N PRO A 217 -16.80 -5.20 3.84
CA PRO A 217 -17.82 -6.24 3.77
C PRO A 217 -18.02 -7.05 5.06
N LEU A 218 -17.02 -7.13 5.94
CA LEU A 218 -17.17 -7.79 7.25
C LEU A 218 -18.23 -7.11 8.13
N GLN A 219 -18.48 -5.81 7.92
CA GLN A 219 -19.51 -5.05 8.63
C GLN A 219 -20.94 -5.53 8.32
N MET A 220 -21.13 -6.34 7.27
CA MET A 220 -22.42 -6.97 6.95
C MET A 220 -22.83 -8.01 8.00
N ILE A 221 -21.89 -8.53 8.79
CA ILE A 221 -22.19 -9.47 9.87
C ILE A 221 -22.94 -8.71 10.99
N PRO A 222 -24.18 -9.10 11.31
CA PRO A 222 -24.97 -8.38 12.32
C PRO A 222 -24.27 -8.39 13.69
N VAL A 223 -24.41 -7.30 14.44
CA VAL A 223 -23.96 -7.12 15.83
C VAL A 223 -22.42 -7.06 15.98
N CYS A 224 -21.68 -8.04 15.49
CA CYS A 224 -20.23 -8.15 15.73
C CYS A 224 -19.36 -7.72 14.52
N GLY A 225 -19.96 -7.54 13.34
CA GLY A 225 -19.22 -7.26 12.11
C GLY A 225 -18.33 -6.02 12.16
N GLY A 226 -18.82 -4.94 12.78
CA GLY A 226 -18.05 -3.72 12.96
C GLY A 226 -16.81 -3.91 13.83
N VAL A 227 -16.93 -4.70 14.91
CA VAL A 227 -15.79 -5.02 15.79
C VAL A 227 -14.79 -5.89 15.06
N ILE A 228 -15.26 -6.94 14.37
CA ILE A 228 -14.40 -7.83 13.59
C ILE A 228 -13.66 -7.06 12.50
N ALA A 229 -14.37 -6.22 11.74
CA ALA A 229 -13.79 -5.39 10.69
C ALA A 229 -12.73 -4.43 11.26
N GLY A 230 -13.02 -3.78 12.39
CA GLY A 230 -12.11 -2.82 13.03
C GLY A 230 -10.83 -3.50 13.55
N VAL A 231 -10.95 -4.61 14.26
CA VAL A 231 -9.80 -5.36 14.77
C VAL A 231 -8.94 -5.86 13.62
N TRP A 232 -9.57 -6.44 12.59
CA TRP A 232 -8.84 -6.96 11.43
C TRP A 232 -8.19 -5.85 10.61
N ALA A 233 -8.85 -4.68 10.48
CA ALA A 233 -8.26 -3.51 9.83
C ALA A 233 -6.97 -3.06 10.52
N ILE A 234 -6.94 -3.02 11.86
CA ILE A 234 -5.74 -2.67 12.62
C ILE A 234 -4.60 -3.65 12.32
N VAL A 235 -4.88 -4.95 12.30
CA VAL A 235 -3.89 -5.98 11.94
C VAL A 235 -3.36 -5.75 10.52
N CYS A 236 -4.25 -5.52 9.56
CA CYS A 236 -3.88 -5.25 8.17
C CYS A 236 -3.07 -3.95 8.03
N TYR A 237 -3.39 -2.89 8.79
CA TYR A 237 -2.60 -1.65 8.80
C TYR A 237 -1.19 -1.89 9.33
N CYS A 238 -1.03 -2.59 10.45
CA CYS A 238 0.29 -2.89 11.01
C CYS A 238 1.16 -3.69 10.04
N ILE A 239 0.60 -4.77 9.46
CA ILE A 239 1.31 -5.62 8.50
C ILE A 239 1.54 -4.86 7.18
N GLY A 240 0.51 -4.19 6.68
CA GLY A 240 0.54 -3.50 5.40
C GLY A 240 1.54 -2.35 5.36
N LEU A 241 1.55 -1.50 6.39
CA LEU A 241 2.52 -0.41 6.49
C LEU A 241 3.95 -0.94 6.61
N ALA A 242 4.17 -1.97 7.43
CA ALA A 242 5.50 -2.59 7.55
C ALA A 242 6.01 -3.13 6.20
N ARG A 243 5.16 -3.86 5.46
CA ARG A 243 5.52 -4.46 4.17
C ARG A 243 5.62 -3.45 3.04
N ALA A 244 4.71 -2.48 2.97
CA ALA A 244 4.68 -1.48 1.91
C ALA A 244 5.82 -0.47 2.05
N HIS A 245 6.12 -0.02 3.25
CA HIS A 245 7.21 0.92 3.54
C HIS A 245 8.56 0.23 3.77
N GLU A 246 8.62 -1.11 3.77
CA GLU A 246 9.85 -1.89 4.06
C GLU A 246 10.49 -1.41 5.37
N THR A 247 9.64 -1.24 6.40
CA THR A 247 10.04 -0.79 7.72
C THR A 247 9.84 -1.90 8.76
N ASP A 248 10.45 -1.72 9.92
CA ASP A 248 10.26 -2.64 11.03
C ASP A 248 8.80 -2.69 11.49
N THR A 249 8.32 -3.90 11.80
CA THR A 249 6.94 -4.11 12.26
C THR A 249 6.63 -3.33 13.52
N GLY A 250 7.59 -3.16 14.43
CA GLY A 250 7.42 -2.37 15.65
C GLY A 250 7.12 -0.90 15.36
N ARG A 251 7.81 -0.30 14.39
CA ARG A 251 7.55 1.09 13.95
C ARG A 251 6.18 1.22 13.30
N ALA A 252 5.77 0.26 12.47
CA ALA A 252 4.44 0.26 11.88
C ALA A 252 3.33 0.15 12.94
N VAL A 253 3.49 -0.74 13.92
CA VAL A 253 2.58 -0.87 15.06
C VAL A 253 2.50 0.43 15.84
N LEU A 254 3.64 1.03 16.22
CA LEU A 254 3.68 2.31 16.93
C LEU A 254 2.96 3.41 16.13
N ALA A 255 3.18 3.49 14.80
CA ALA A 255 2.52 4.49 13.97
C ALA A 255 0.99 4.34 13.95
N VAL A 256 0.48 3.09 13.93
CA VAL A 256 -0.97 2.82 13.94
C VAL A 256 -1.60 3.13 15.29
N PHE A 257 -0.90 2.85 16.40
CA PHE A 257 -1.42 3.09 17.75
C PHE A 257 -1.14 4.49 18.28
N LEU A 258 -0.18 5.24 17.72
CA LEU A 258 0.21 6.57 18.19
C LEU A 258 -0.97 7.56 18.26
N PRO A 259 -1.88 7.65 17.24
CA PRO A 259 -3.05 8.50 17.34
C PRO A 259 -3.95 8.14 18.52
N LEU A 260 -4.13 6.85 18.78
CA LEU A 260 -4.94 6.37 19.91
C LEU A 260 -4.29 6.75 21.25
N ILE A 261 -2.99 6.57 21.38
CA ILE A 261 -2.23 6.91 22.59
C ILE A 261 -2.32 8.41 22.87
N VAL A 262 -2.16 9.24 21.84
CA VAL A 262 -2.24 10.71 21.97
C VAL A 262 -3.66 11.14 22.33
N CYS A 263 -4.69 10.60 21.66
CA CYS A 263 -6.08 10.95 21.97
C CYS A 263 -6.51 10.49 23.36
N CYS A 264 -6.19 9.27 23.75
CA CYS A 264 -6.53 8.75 25.07
C CYS A 264 -5.73 9.44 26.17
N GLY A 265 -4.43 9.62 25.98
CA GLY A 265 -3.56 10.33 26.94
C GLY A 265 -3.94 11.80 27.11
N GLY A 266 -4.20 12.48 25.98
CA GLY A 266 -4.68 13.86 25.99
C GLY A 266 -6.05 14.01 26.65
N GLY A 267 -6.99 13.10 26.37
CA GLY A 267 -8.30 13.08 26.98
C GLY A 267 -8.25 12.89 28.51
N VAL A 268 -7.39 11.98 28.98
CA VAL A 268 -7.17 11.77 30.44
C VAL A 268 -6.58 13.02 31.08
N LEU A 269 -5.56 13.66 30.46
CA LEU A 269 -4.98 14.90 30.99
C LEU A 269 -6.00 16.01 31.07
N ILE A 270 -6.81 16.20 30.04
CA ILE A 270 -7.89 17.20 30.04
C ILE A 270 -8.91 16.90 31.12
N ALA A 271 -9.34 15.66 31.31
CA ALA A 271 -10.25 15.25 32.36
C ALA A 271 -9.68 15.56 33.76
N PHE A 272 -8.40 15.29 34.00
CA PHE A 272 -7.73 15.64 35.26
C PHE A 272 -7.64 17.15 35.48
N MET A 273 -7.35 17.94 34.44
CA MET A 273 -7.32 19.41 34.54
C MET A 273 -8.71 19.96 34.87
N PHE A 274 -9.78 19.46 34.22
CA PHE A 274 -11.15 19.88 34.55
C PHE A 274 -11.57 19.47 35.96
N MET A 275 -11.23 18.28 36.40
CA MET A 275 -11.54 17.78 37.73
C MET A 275 -10.78 18.59 38.81
N GLY A 276 -9.50 18.91 38.57
CA GLY A 276 -8.71 19.78 39.45
C GLY A 276 -9.26 21.20 39.54
N ALA A 277 -9.66 21.80 38.40
CA ALA A 277 -10.30 23.12 38.37
C ALA A 277 -11.66 23.11 39.08
N TRP A 278 -12.47 22.07 38.90
CA TRP A 278 -13.76 21.90 39.58
C TRP A 278 -13.59 21.82 41.10
N THR A 279 -12.66 21.02 41.60
CA THR A 279 -12.39 20.92 43.05
C THR A 279 -11.87 22.21 43.62
N ALA A 280 -11.00 22.96 42.91
CA ALA A 280 -10.47 24.24 43.33
C ALA A 280 -11.52 25.35 43.37
N SER A 281 -12.57 25.28 42.58
CA SER A 281 -13.67 26.28 42.55
C SER A 281 -14.77 26.01 43.60
N HIS A 282 -14.73 24.86 44.29
CA HIS A 282 -15.73 24.46 45.28
C HIS A 282 -15.16 24.36 46.70
N HIS A 283 -13.92 24.77 46.91
CA HIS A 283 -13.27 25.04 48.19
C HIS A 283 -13.04 26.55 48.38
#